data_3cc37f11b70fd74405e2bb96ef28918a
#
_entry.id   3cc37f11b70fd74405e2bb96ef28918a
#
_cell.length_a   1.000
_cell.length_b   1.000
_cell.length_c   1.000
_cell.angle_alpha   90.00
_cell.angle_beta   90.00
_cell.angle_gamma   90.00
#
_symmetry.space_group_name_H-M   'P 1'
#
loop_
_entity.id
_entity.type
_entity.pdbx_description
1 polymer ?
#
loop_
_entity_poly.entity_id
_entity_poly.type
_entity_poly.pdbx_seq_one_letter_code
_entity_poly.pdbx_strand_id
1 'polypeptide(L)'
;MHSFNHPETNIQPSHLIDILQLSTEEIDRLIQVANDIIARPQVYAHVCAGKKLATLFFEPSTRTRLSFEAAMYELGGQVLGFSEAQSSSSSKGESVSDTVRVVGCYADIIAMRHPKEGAPLVASTKAGVPVINAGDGGHNHPTQTLADLLTIRREMGRFSGLHVGFCGDLRFGRTVHSLLGALSRYPDVSFCLISPPELTIPEYLKKERLQRAGISYVETTDLEGAMPSLDILYMTRVQRERFFNEQDYICLLYTSPSPRD
;
A
#
# COMPACT_ATOMS: atom_id res chain seq x y z
N MET A 1 -15.74 -34.28 13.89
CA MET A 1 -14.86 -33.24 14.41
C MET A 1 -13.49 -33.37 13.71
N HIS A 2 -13.26 -32.67 12.62
CA HIS A 2 -11.97 -32.62 11.97
C HIS A 2 -11.26 -31.37 12.47
N SER A 3 -10.23 -31.56 13.27
CA SER A 3 -9.30 -30.49 13.65
C SER A 3 -8.53 -30.06 12.40
N PHE A 4 -8.88 -28.91 11.84
CA PHE A 4 -8.07 -28.26 10.82
C PHE A 4 -6.81 -27.71 11.50
N ASN A 5 -5.68 -28.41 11.32
CA ASN A 5 -4.37 -27.85 11.59
C ASN A 5 -4.10 -26.75 10.56
N HIS A 6 -4.51 -25.51 10.87
CA HIS A 6 -3.93 -24.35 10.22
C HIS A 6 -2.45 -24.29 10.60
N PRO A 7 -1.54 -24.06 9.67
CA PRO A 7 -0.19 -23.69 10.06
C PRO A 7 -0.32 -22.49 11.00
N GLU A 8 0.16 -22.62 12.25
CA GLU A 8 0.13 -21.55 13.24
C GLU A 8 0.84 -20.33 12.63
N THR A 9 0.05 -19.42 12.09
CA THR A 9 0.53 -18.10 11.70
C THR A 9 0.70 -17.33 13.00
N ASN A 10 1.89 -17.41 13.55
CA ASN A 10 2.29 -16.67 14.75
C ASN A 10 2.50 -15.17 14.42
N ILE A 11 1.60 -14.62 13.61
CA ILE A 11 1.48 -13.18 13.40
C ILE A 11 0.66 -12.70 14.58
N GLN A 12 1.33 -12.08 15.55
CA GLN A 12 0.64 -11.37 16.63
C GLN A 12 -0.35 -10.37 16.00
N PRO A 13 -1.53 -10.14 16.57
CA PRO A 13 -2.49 -9.16 16.06
C PRO A 13 -1.88 -7.75 16.14
N SER A 14 -1.06 -7.43 15.16
CA SER A 14 -0.36 -6.17 15.03
C SER A 14 -1.05 -5.31 13.98
N HIS A 15 -0.96 -3.99 14.19
CA HIS A 15 -1.42 -3.02 13.21
C HIS A 15 -0.56 -3.08 11.94
N LEU A 16 -1.15 -2.86 10.78
CA LEU A 16 -0.44 -2.70 9.52
C LEU A 16 -0.50 -1.23 9.08
N ILE A 17 0.44 -0.42 9.53
CA ILE A 17 0.49 1.02 9.25
C ILE A 17 1.49 1.34 8.15
N ASP A 18 2.64 0.68 8.15
CA ASP A 18 3.70 0.82 7.16
C ASP A 18 4.19 -0.58 6.76
N ILE A 19 4.49 -0.77 5.48
CA ILE A 19 5.05 -2.03 4.97
C ILE A 19 6.39 -2.37 5.62
N LEU A 20 7.12 -1.37 6.07
CA LEU A 20 8.43 -1.54 6.71
C LEU A 20 8.36 -2.06 8.15
N GLN A 21 7.17 -2.13 8.73
CA GLN A 21 6.94 -2.79 10.02
C GLN A 21 7.01 -4.32 9.91
N LEU A 22 6.76 -4.85 8.71
CA LEU A 22 6.87 -6.29 8.45
C LEU A 22 8.29 -6.65 8.08
N SER A 23 8.79 -7.79 8.57
CA SER A 23 10.05 -8.37 8.08
C SER A 23 9.86 -8.93 6.64
N THR A 24 10.95 -9.24 5.97
CA THR A 24 10.89 -9.88 4.64
C THR A 24 10.23 -11.25 4.71
N GLU A 25 10.47 -12.01 5.79
CA GLU A 25 9.87 -13.31 6.06
C GLU A 25 8.35 -13.20 6.29
N GLU A 26 7.90 -12.14 6.98
CA GLU A 26 6.48 -11.87 7.18
C GLU A 26 5.80 -11.49 5.86
N ILE A 27 6.44 -10.67 5.03
CA ILE A 27 5.96 -10.36 3.69
C ILE A 27 5.85 -11.62 2.85
N ASP A 28 6.91 -12.43 2.79
CA ASP A 28 6.92 -13.68 2.02
C ASP A 28 5.81 -14.63 2.48
N ARG A 29 5.56 -14.72 3.78
CA ARG A 29 4.46 -15.51 4.35
C ARG A 29 3.08 -14.97 3.94
N LEU A 30 2.88 -13.66 3.99
CA LEU A 30 1.63 -13.04 3.53
C LEU A 30 1.38 -13.30 2.04
N ILE A 31 2.42 -13.20 1.22
CA ILE A 31 2.35 -13.51 -0.21
C ILE A 31 2.03 -15.00 -0.46
N GLN A 32 2.59 -15.91 0.33
CA GLN A 32 2.25 -17.33 0.27
C GLN A 32 0.79 -17.57 0.62
N VAL A 33 0.28 -16.97 1.70
CA VAL A 33 -1.13 -17.07 2.09
C VAL A 33 -2.04 -16.49 1.00
N ALA A 34 -1.68 -15.34 0.42
CA ALA A 34 -2.45 -14.75 -0.68
C ALA A 34 -2.52 -15.67 -1.91
N ASN A 35 -1.41 -16.30 -2.29
CA ASN A 35 -1.40 -17.30 -3.37
C ASN A 35 -2.26 -18.51 -3.04
N ASP A 36 -2.26 -18.97 -1.78
CA ASP A 36 -3.10 -20.08 -1.36
C ASP A 36 -4.59 -19.73 -1.37
N ILE A 37 -4.95 -18.52 -0.94
CA ILE A 37 -6.34 -18.01 -1.06
C ILE A 37 -6.79 -18.00 -2.52
N ILE A 38 -5.93 -17.52 -3.44
CA ILE A 38 -6.23 -17.50 -4.88
C ILE A 38 -6.44 -18.91 -5.43
N ALA A 39 -5.62 -19.87 -5.00
CA ALA A 39 -5.69 -21.25 -5.48
C ALA A 39 -6.87 -22.03 -4.87
N ARG A 40 -7.24 -21.73 -3.63
CA ARG A 40 -8.23 -22.49 -2.85
C ARG A 40 -9.19 -21.58 -2.06
N PRO A 41 -9.92 -20.67 -2.71
CA PRO A 41 -10.73 -19.66 -2.02
C PRO A 41 -11.77 -20.28 -1.08
N GLN A 42 -12.31 -21.46 -1.41
CA GLN A 42 -13.32 -22.15 -0.60
C GLN A 42 -12.84 -22.52 0.80
N VAL A 43 -11.53 -22.77 0.96
CA VAL A 43 -10.93 -23.08 2.27
C VAL A 43 -11.01 -21.88 3.22
N TYR A 44 -11.02 -20.67 2.66
CA TYR A 44 -11.00 -19.42 3.42
C TYR A 44 -12.38 -18.76 3.57
N ALA A 45 -13.42 -19.28 2.89
CA ALA A 45 -14.75 -18.66 2.83
C ALA A 45 -15.45 -18.43 4.18
N HIS A 46 -14.94 -19.00 5.27
CA HIS A 46 -15.52 -18.88 6.61
C HIS A 46 -14.53 -18.53 7.71
N VAL A 47 -13.28 -18.17 7.35
CA VAL A 47 -12.24 -17.89 8.37
C VAL A 47 -12.54 -16.63 9.19
N CYS A 48 -13.33 -15.71 8.66
CA CYS A 48 -13.80 -14.51 9.35
C CYS A 48 -15.28 -14.61 9.79
N ALA A 49 -15.85 -15.82 9.87
CA ALA A 49 -17.25 -15.99 10.33
C ALA A 49 -17.43 -15.38 11.72
N GLY A 50 -18.46 -14.52 11.87
CA GLY A 50 -18.73 -13.78 13.10
C GLY A 50 -17.83 -12.58 13.38
N LYS A 51 -16.83 -12.30 12.52
CA LYS A 51 -15.95 -11.14 12.63
C LYS A 51 -16.47 -9.94 11.84
N LYS A 52 -16.14 -8.73 12.31
CA LYS A 52 -16.56 -7.47 11.72
C LYS A 52 -15.35 -6.61 11.35
N LEU A 53 -15.30 -6.19 10.09
CA LEU A 53 -14.39 -5.18 9.60
C LEU A 53 -15.09 -3.81 9.64
N ALA A 54 -14.43 -2.81 10.23
CA ALA A 54 -14.84 -1.43 10.08
C ALA A 54 -14.04 -0.74 8.96
N THR A 55 -14.72 -0.19 7.96
CA THR A 55 -14.12 0.62 6.90
C THR A 55 -14.34 2.10 7.19
N LEU A 56 -13.28 2.80 7.69
CA LEU A 56 -13.32 4.21 8.07
C LEU A 56 -12.62 5.06 7.02
N PHE A 57 -13.36 5.52 6.03
CA PHE A 57 -12.82 6.29 4.92
C PHE A 57 -13.13 7.78 5.10
N PHE A 58 -12.15 8.54 5.60
CA PHE A 58 -12.24 9.99 5.80
C PHE A 58 -11.98 10.79 4.51
N GLU A 59 -11.48 10.13 3.47
CA GLU A 59 -11.42 10.65 2.11
C GLU A 59 -12.01 9.63 1.12
N PRO A 60 -12.65 10.08 0.03
CA PRO A 60 -13.25 9.17 -0.95
C PRO A 60 -12.23 8.23 -1.59
N SER A 61 -12.56 6.95 -1.64
CA SER A 61 -11.78 5.94 -2.37
C SER A 61 -12.62 4.71 -2.67
N THR A 62 -13.29 4.72 -3.81
CA THR A 62 -14.21 3.65 -4.21
C THR A 62 -13.51 2.30 -4.30
N ARG A 63 -12.41 2.21 -5.06
CA ARG A 63 -11.72 0.92 -5.28
C ARG A 63 -11.17 0.32 -4.00
N THR A 64 -10.44 1.10 -3.21
CA THR A 64 -9.82 0.59 -1.97
C THR A 64 -10.87 0.14 -0.97
N ARG A 65 -11.93 0.93 -0.77
CA ARG A 65 -13.00 0.58 0.15
C ARG A 65 -13.69 -0.72 -0.27
N LEU A 66 -14.16 -0.80 -1.52
CA LEU A 66 -14.83 -1.99 -2.04
C LEU A 66 -13.93 -3.23 -2.01
N SER A 67 -12.61 -3.08 -2.21
CA SER A 67 -11.68 -4.21 -2.10
C SER A 67 -11.63 -4.77 -0.68
N PHE A 68 -11.59 -3.93 0.35
CA PHE A 68 -11.62 -4.38 1.74
C PHE A 68 -12.97 -5.03 2.09
N GLU A 69 -14.07 -4.42 1.66
CA GLU A 69 -15.41 -4.92 1.94
C GLU A 69 -15.66 -6.28 1.25
N ALA A 70 -15.30 -6.37 -0.04
CA ALA A 70 -15.41 -7.62 -0.79
C ALA A 70 -14.56 -8.74 -0.17
N ALA A 71 -13.29 -8.43 0.17
CA ALA A 71 -12.41 -9.41 0.82
C ALA A 71 -13.00 -9.93 2.14
N MET A 72 -13.59 -9.04 2.96
CA MET A 72 -14.21 -9.46 4.22
C MET A 72 -15.43 -10.35 4.00
N TYR A 73 -16.26 -10.04 3.00
CA TYR A 73 -17.42 -10.90 2.64
C TYR A 73 -16.97 -12.26 2.09
N GLU A 74 -15.97 -12.30 1.22
CA GLU A 74 -15.40 -13.54 0.69
C GLU A 74 -14.81 -14.44 1.80
N LEU A 75 -14.34 -13.84 2.89
CA LEU A 75 -13.87 -14.56 4.07
C LEU A 75 -14.98 -14.93 5.07
N GLY A 76 -16.25 -14.63 4.75
CA GLY A 76 -17.43 -14.96 5.57
C GLY A 76 -17.69 -13.98 6.72
N GLY A 77 -17.05 -12.82 6.75
CA GLY A 77 -17.24 -11.79 7.77
C GLY A 77 -18.32 -10.77 7.41
N GLN A 78 -18.40 -9.72 8.21
CA GLN A 78 -19.35 -8.62 8.08
C GLN A 78 -18.59 -7.29 7.99
N VAL A 79 -19.25 -6.29 7.39
CA VAL A 79 -18.67 -4.96 7.24
C VAL A 79 -19.59 -3.90 7.82
N LEU A 80 -19.00 -2.90 8.47
CA LEU A 80 -19.64 -1.66 8.89
C LEU A 80 -18.69 -0.48 8.60
N GLY A 81 -19.19 0.74 8.54
CA GLY A 81 -18.31 1.90 8.35
C GLY A 81 -18.95 3.05 7.59
N PHE A 82 -18.11 3.99 7.14
CA PHE A 82 -18.53 5.16 6.37
C PHE A 82 -17.52 5.47 5.24
N SER A 83 -18.00 6.22 4.22
CA SER A 83 -17.23 6.50 3.00
C SER A 83 -16.65 7.91 2.92
N GLU A 84 -17.11 8.81 3.80
CA GLU A 84 -16.71 10.23 3.82
C GLU A 84 -16.77 10.78 5.25
N ALA A 85 -15.86 11.70 5.58
CA ALA A 85 -15.86 12.36 6.89
C ALA A 85 -17.19 13.10 7.18
N GLN A 86 -17.83 13.64 6.15
CA GLN A 86 -19.10 14.37 6.27
C GLN A 86 -20.27 13.47 6.68
N SER A 87 -20.22 12.18 6.40
CA SER A 87 -21.24 11.20 6.81
C SER A 87 -21.02 10.64 8.21
N SER A 88 -20.01 11.11 8.94
CA SER A 88 -19.63 10.66 10.28
C SER A 88 -19.66 11.81 11.30
N SER A 89 -19.54 11.45 12.59
CA SER A 89 -19.42 12.42 13.68
C SER A 89 -18.18 13.32 13.58
N SER A 90 -17.20 12.96 12.75
CA SER A 90 -16.03 13.79 12.46
C SER A 90 -16.40 15.16 11.88
N SER A 91 -17.51 15.26 11.14
CA SER A 91 -18.06 16.54 10.67
C SER A 91 -18.49 17.48 11.80
N LYS A 92 -18.72 16.95 12.99
CA LYS A 92 -19.09 17.68 14.21
C LYS A 92 -17.90 17.93 15.14
N GLY A 93 -16.66 17.65 14.68
CA GLY A 93 -15.45 17.89 15.45
C GLY A 93 -14.97 16.69 16.29
N GLU A 94 -15.56 15.51 16.13
CA GLU A 94 -15.06 14.31 16.80
C GLU A 94 -13.64 13.97 16.30
N SER A 95 -12.75 13.68 17.23
CA SER A 95 -11.37 13.33 16.90
C SER A 95 -11.24 11.89 16.33
N VAL A 96 -10.21 11.66 15.49
CA VAL A 96 -9.87 10.31 15.03
C VAL A 96 -9.74 9.35 16.21
N SER A 97 -9.13 9.80 17.31
CA SER A 97 -8.93 8.99 18.52
C SER A 97 -10.22 8.54 19.17
N ASP A 98 -11.23 9.40 19.20
CA ASP A 98 -12.53 9.08 19.79
C ASP A 98 -13.33 8.20 18.85
N THR A 99 -13.35 8.53 17.55
CA THR A 99 -13.99 7.68 16.53
C THR A 99 -13.49 6.23 16.59
N VAL A 100 -12.17 6.01 16.62
CA VAL A 100 -11.62 4.65 16.59
C VAL A 100 -11.83 3.88 17.90
N ARG A 101 -11.91 4.58 19.04
CA ARG A 101 -12.28 3.95 20.32
C ARG A 101 -13.72 3.44 20.31
N VAL A 102 -14.64 4.26 19.83
CA VAL A 102 -16.06 3.88 19.73
C VAL A 102 -16.23 2.74 18.72
N VAL A 103 -15.64 2.87 17.52
CA VAL A 103 -15.73 1.83 16.49
C VAL A 103 -15.06 0.52 16.92
N GLY A 104 -13.97 0.58 17.68
CA GLY A 104 -13.32 -0.59 18.26
C GLY A 104 -14.22 -1.40 19.22
N CYS A 105 -15.30 -0.81 19.74
CA CYS A 105 -16.30 -1.55 20.50
C CYS A 105 -17.26 -2.37 19.62
N TYR A 106 -17.32 -2.09 18.32
CA TYR A 106 -18.26 -2.71 17.38
C TYR A 106 -17.58 -3.64 16.37
N ALA A 107 -16.30 -3.48 16.13
CA ALA A 107 -15.53 -4.18 15.11
C ALA A 107 -14.35 -4.96 15.70
N ASP A 108 -13.93 -6.00 15.01
CA ASP A 108 -12.75 -6.80 15.37
C ASP A 108 -11.47 -6.28 14.69
N ILE A 109 -11.60 -5.51 13.62
CA ILE A 109 -10.49 -4.91 12.85
C ILE A 109 -10.98 -3.64 12.15
N ILE A 110 -10.09 -2.68 11.96
CA ILE A 110 -10.38 -1.41 11.29
C ILE A 110 -9.49 -1.25 10.06
N ALA A 111 -10.07 -1.00 8.88
CA ALA A 111 -9.36 -0.47 7.72
C ALA A 111 -9.63 1.03 7.63
N MET A 112 -8.57 1.84 7.74
CA MET A 112 -8.70 3.29 7.81
C MET A 112 -7.98 3.98 6.66
N ARG A 113 -8.70 4.87 5.95
CA ARG A 113 -8.11 5.79 4.99
C ARG A 113 -8.33 7.24 5.43
N HIS A 114 -7.28 8.05 5.41
CA HIS A 114 -7.33 9.42 5.92
C HIS A 114 -6.49 10.39 5.06
N PRO A 115 -6.93 11.64 4.82
CA PRO A 115 -6.16 12.62 4.06
C PRO A 115 -4.90 13.12 4.79
N LYS A 116 -4.87 13.05 6.12
CA LYS A 116 -3.71 13.48 6.93
C LYS A 116 -2.76 12.30 7.17
N GLU A 117 -1.50 12.53 6.88
CA GLU A 117 -0.40 11.60 7.16
C GLU A 117 -0.31 11.27 8.66
N GLY A 118 -0.03 10.02 8.98
CA GLY A 118 0.09 9.52 10.35
C GLY A 118 -1.25 9.32 11.10
N ALA A 119 -2.41 9.66 10.52
CA ALA A 119 -3.69 9.44 11.19
C ALA A 119 -3.95 7.95 11.52
N PRO A 120 -3.65 6.97 10.65
CA PRO A 120 -3.74 5.55 11.00
C PRO A 120 -2.79 5.13 12.13
N LEU A 121 -1.62 5.75 12.24
CA LEU A 121 -0.70 5.51 13.35
C LEU A 121 -1.31 6.00 14.68
N VAL A 122 -1.90 7.18 14.70
CA VAL A 122 -2.63 7.66 15.89
C VAL A 122 -3.81 6.74 16.21
N ALA A 123 -4.56 6.31 15.20
CA ALA A 123 -5.65 5.35 15.37
C ALA A 123 -5.18 4.04 16.01
N SER A 124 -4.06 3.49 15.56
CA SER A 124 -3.52 2.22 16.08
C SER A 124 -3.19 2.28 17.57
N THR A 125 -2.80 3.45 18.08
CA THR A 125 -2.51 3.62 19.54
C THR A 125 -3.77 3.71 20.41
N LYS A 126 -4.96 3.83 19.82
CA LYS A 126 -6.21 4.13 20.54
C LYS A 126 -7.36 3.14 20.27
N ALA A 127 -7.32 2.40 19.18
CA ALA A 127 -8.46 1.62 18.71
C ALA A 127 -8.81 0.39 19.56
N GLY A 128 -7.85 -0.19 20.30
CA GLY A 128 -8.05 -1.45 21.04
C GLY A 128 -8.22 -2.68 20.17
N VAL A 129 -8.27 -2.52 18.84
CA VAL A 129 -8.34 -3.58 17.82
C VAL A 129 -7.32 -3.29 16.72
N PRO A 130 -6.90 -4.29 15.93
CA PRO A 130 -5.98 -4.07 14.82
C PRO A 130 -6.45 -2.98 13.86
N VAL A 131 -5.52 -2.16 13.38
CA VAL A 131 -5.75 -1.11 12.39
C VAL A 131 -4.90 -1.39 11.16
N ILE A 132 -5.53 -1.36 9.99
CA ILE A 132 -4.89 -1.42 8.68
C ILE A 132 -4.94 -0.04 8.04
N ASN A 133 -3.79 0.49 7.64
CA ASN A 133 -3.68 1.71 6.86
C ASN A 133 -4.11 1.44 5.39
N ALA A 134 -5.25 1.96 4.99
CA ALA A 134 -5.78 1.90 3.63
C ALA A 134 -5.38 3.13 2.78
N GLY A 135 -4.37 3.86 3.22
CA GLY A 135 -3.80 5.06 2.61
C GLY A 135 -3.93 6.30 3.50
N ASP A 136 -2.82 6.98 3.76
CA ASP A 136 -2.75 8.20 4.55
C ASP A 136 -2.06 9.33 3.78
N GLY A 137 -2.83 10.20 3.17
CA GLY A 137 -2.33 11.34 2.41
C GLY A 137 -1.35 10.94 1.31
N GLY A 138 -0.18 11.57 1.31
CA GLY A 138 0.95 11.25 0.41
C GLY A 138 1.94 10.23 0.95
N HIS A 139 1.73 9.69 2.13
CA HIS A 139 2.74 8.99 2.91
C HIS A 139 2.79 7.48 2.62
N ASN A 140 1.84 6.68 3.10
CA ASN A 140 1.89 5.22 3.02
C ASN A 140 0.62 4.58 2.45
N HIS A 141 0.79 3.44 1.78
CA HIS A 141 -0.30 2.56 1.36
C HIS A 141 0.16 1.09 1.42
N PRO A 142 0.37 0.51 2.62
CA PRO A 142 0.99 -0.81 2.77
C PRO A 142 0.26 -1.93 2.05
N THR A 143 -1.07 -1.88 1.99
CA THR A 143 -1.85 -2.90 1.30
C THR A 143 -1.71 -2.83 -0.22
N GLN A 144 -1.52 -1.64 -0.80
CA GLN A 144 -1.16 -1.52 -2.21
C GLN A 144 0.22 -2.12 -2.47
N THR A 145 1.19 -1.85 -1.60
CA THR A 145 2.53 -2.42 -1.72
C THR A 145 2.50 -3.95 -1.65
N LEU A 146 1.69 -4.55 -0.77
CA LEU A 146 1.51 -6.00 -0.72
C LEU A 146 0.89 -6.56 -2.01
N ALA A 147 -0.07 -5.85 -2.60
CA ALA A 147 -0.67 -6.24 -3.88
C ALA A 147 0.35 -6.17 -5.04
N ASP A 148 1.19 -5.13 -5.05
CA ASP A 148 2.26 -4.97 -6.03
C ASP A 148 3.30 -6.10 -5.86
N LEU A 149 3.72 -6.39 -4.62
CA LEU A 149 4.63 -7.50 -4.32
C LEU A 149 4.03 -8.85 -4.70
N LEU A 150 2.74 -9.08 -4.46
CA LEU A 150 2.07 -10.30 -4.90
C LEU A 150 2.14 -10.46 -6.41
N THR A 151 1.89 -9.37 -7.16
CA THR A 151 2.00 -9.36 -8.62
C THR A 151 3.43 -9.69 -9.06
N ILE A 152 4.43 -9.01 -8.50
CA ILE A 152 5.84 -9.26 -8.79
C ILE A 152 6.21 -10.72 -8.52
N ARG A 153 5.80 -11.27 -7.37
CA ARG A 153 6.09 -12.67 -7.01
C ARG A 153 5.47 -13.65 -7.97
N ARG A 154 4.28 -13.38 -8.47
CA ARG A 154 3.58 -14.27 -9.41
C ARG A 154 4.17 -14.24 -10.81
N GLU A 155 4.56 -13.07 -11.29
CA GLU A 155 5.12 -12.90 -12.63
C GLU A 155 6.61 -13.29 -12.68
N MET A 156 7.39 -12.90 -11.67
CA MET A 156 8.84 -13.08 -11.66
C MET A 156 9.30 -14.32 -10.87
N GLY A 157 8.47 -14.89 -10.02
CA GLY A 157 8.80 -16.01 -9.15
C GLY A 157 9.76 -15.68 -8.00
N ARG A 158 10.33 -14.48 -7.96
CA ARG A 158 11.35 -14.05 -6.99
C ARG A 158 11.19 -12.57 -6.63
N PHE A 159 11.88 -12.15 -5.57
CA PHE A 159 12.14 -10.74 -5.25
C PHE A 159 13.62 -10.36 -5.37
N SER A 160 14.53 -11.33 -5.22
CA SER A 160 15.97 -11.10 -5.30
C SER A 160 16.46 -10.97 -6.74
N GLY A 161 17.54 -10.22 -6.96
CA GLY A 161 18.19 -10.09 -8.26
C GLY A 161 17.31 -9.40 -9.31
N LEU A 162 16.43 -8.49 -8.92
CA LEU A 162 15.56 -7.77 -9.82
C LEU A 162 16.13 -6.39 -10.16
N HIS A 163 16.04 -6.02 -11.43
CA HIS A 163 16.26 -4.65 -11.89
C HIS A 163 14.90 -3.98 -12.14
N VAL A 164 14.53 -3.06 -11.25
CA VAL A 164 13.18 -2.45 -11.22
C VAL A 164 13.23 -1.00 -11.65
N GLY A 165 12.53 -0.68 -12.74
CA GLY A 165 12.31 0.68 -13.20
C GLY A 165 11.08 1.30 -12.53
N PHE A 166 11.24 2.46 -11.91
CA PHE A 166 10.13 3.31 -11.48
C PHE A 166 10.03 4.51 -12.42
N CYS A 167 8.88 4.68 -13.07
CA CYS A 167 8.70 5.72 -14.07
C CYS A 167 7.52 6.63 -13.75
N GLY A 168 7.71 7.94 -13.88
CA GLY A 168 6.70 8.99 -13.74
C GLY A 168 6.91 9.90 -12.54
N ASP A 169 5.87 10.09 -11.71
CA ASP A 169 5.96 10.93 -10.50
C ASP A 169 6.60 10.17 -9.35
N LEU A 170 7.93 10.29 -9.22
CA LEU A 170 8.68 9.67 -8.14
C LEU A 170 8.75 10.57 -6.89
N ARG A 171 8.41 11.84 -7.03
CA ARG A 171 8.47 12.82 -5.93
C ARG A 171 7.32 12.65 -4.95
N PHE A 172 6.11 12.49 -5.46
CA PHE A 172 4.88 12.42 -4.67
C PHE A 172 4.23 11.03 -4.70
N GLY A 173 4.83 10.09 -5.41
CA GLY A 173 4.34 8.74 -5.60
C GLY A 173 4.50 7.87 -4.35
N ARG A 174 3.59 7.97 -3.37
CA ARG A 174 3.63 7.15 -2.13
C ARG A 174 3.77 5.64 -2.39
N THR A 175 3.15 5.13 -3.45
CA THR A 175 3.25 3.71 -3.82
C THR A 175 4.66 3.37 -4.30
N VAL A 176 5.33 4.28 -5.03
CA VAL A 176 6.75 4.16 -5.39
C VAL A 176 7.60 4.08 -4.13
N HIS A 177 7.42 5.03 -3.21
CA HIS A 177 8.23 5.10 -1.98
C HIS A 177 8.09 3.84 -1.13
N SER A 178 6.87 3.34 -0.97
CA SER A 178 6.59 2.13 -0.20
C SER A 178 7.14 0.87 -0.88
N LEU A 179 6.94 0.72 -2.19
CA LEU A 179 7.41 -0.44 -2.94
C LEU A 179 8.94 -0.46 -3.05
N LEU A 180 9.58 0.69 -3.30
CA LEU A 180 11.03 0.83 -3.30
C LEU A 180 11.61 0.43 -1.93
N GLY A 181 11.02 0.95 -0.84
CA GLY A 181 11.43 0.59 0.51
C GLY A 181 11.23 -0.88 0.86
N ALA A 182 10.20 -1.54 0.31
CA ALA A 182 9.98 -2.96 0.50
C ALA A 182 11.01 -3.81 -0.29
N LEU A 183 11.22 -3.51 -1.57
CA LEU A 183 12.13 -4.25 -2.45
C LEU A 183 13.60 -4.05 -2.09
N SER A 184 13.99 -2.88 -1.59
CA SER A 184 15.38 -2.62 -1.16
C SER A 184 15.88 -3.51 -0.02
N ARG A 185 15.02 -4.28 0.60
CA ARG A 185 15.37 -5.24 1.67
C ARG A 185 15.69 -6.64 1.15
N TYR A 186 15.46 -6.90 -0.15
CA TYR A 186 15.82 -8.17 -0.77
C TYR A 186 17.20 -8.07 -1.43
N PRO A 187 17.98 -9.17 -1.44
CA PRO A 187 19.34 -9.15 -1.96
C PRO A 187 19.37 -8.92 -3.49
N ASP A 188 20.45 -8.29 -3.93
CA ASP A 188 20.78 -8.10 -5.35
C ASP A 188 19.70 -7.36 -6.17
N VAL A 189 18.89 -6.52 -5.51
CA VAL A 189 17.93 -5.65 -6.18
C VAL A 189 18.62 -4.35 -6.58
N SER A 190 18.29 -3.86 -7.76
CA SER A 190 18.76 -2.56 -8.26
C SER A 190 17.60 -1.77 -8.89
N PHE A 191 17.75 -0.46 -8.96
CA PHE A 191 16.68 0.42 -9.41
C PHE A 191 17.10 1.32 -10.55
N CYS A 192 16.17 1.57 -11.49
CA CYS A 192 16.23 2.62 -12.46
C CYS A 192 15.09 3.63 -12.17
N LEU A 193 15.47 4.85 -11.80
CA LEU A 193 14.55 5.92 -11.40
C LEU A 193 14.35 6.85 -12.60
N ILE A 194 13.21 6.72 -13.27
CA ILE A 194 12.92 7.35 -14.55
C ILE A 194 11.90 8.45 -14.32
N SER A 195 12.32 9.71 -14.36
CA SER A 195 11.40 10.83 -14.12
C SER A 195 11.91 12.13 -14.72
N PRO A 196 11.00 13.09 -15.00
CA PRO A 196 11.41 14.47 -15.24
C PRO A 196 12.18 15.03 -14.04
N PRO A 197 13.08 16.03 -14.22
CA PRO A 197 13.88 16.61 -13.14
C PRO A 197 13.07 17.13 -11.96
N GLU A 198 11.86 17.63 -12.20
CA GLU A 198 10.93 18.19 -11.21
C GLU A 198 10.26 17.12 -10.35
N LEU A 199 10.21 15.87 -10.83
CA LEU A 199 9.52 14.73 -10.21
C LEU A 199 10.49 13.65 -9.73
N THR A 200 11.75 13.97 -9.55
CA THR A 200 12.75 13.04 -9.01
C THR A 200 12.40 12.60 -7.59
N ILE A 201 12.83 11.41 -7.24
CA ILE A 201 12.63 10.87 -5.88
C ILE A 201 13.30 11.78 -4.83
N PRO A 202 12.66 12.01 -3.66
CA PRO A 202 13.24 12.85 -2.61
C PRO A 202 14.61 12.37 -2.11
N GLU A 203 15.52 13.30 -1.89
CA GLU A 203 16.88 13.01 -1.43
C GLU A 203 16.95 12.22 -0.11
N TYR A 204 16.01 12.48 0.82
CA TYR A 204 15.97 11.73 2.08
C TYR A 204 15.69 10.24 1.84
N LEU A 205 14.83 9.89 0.88
CA LEU A 205 14.55 8.50 0.53
C LEU A 205 15.75 7.84 -0.14
N LYS A 206 16.45 8.53 -1.03
CA LYS A 206 17.70 8.02 -1.61
C LYS A 206 18.71 7.68 -0.53
N LYS A 207 18.93 8.61 0.41
CA LYS A 207 19.87 8.40 1.52
C LYS A 207 19.47 7.25 2.42
N GLU A 208 18.21 7.22 2.85
CA GLU A 208 17.74 6.26 3.85
C GLU A 208 17.49 4.86 3.29
N ARG A 209 17.01 4.75 2.06
CA ARG A 209 16.53 3.48 1.48
C ARG A 209 17.51 2.86 0.51
N LEU A 210 18.31 3.67 -0.19
CA LEU A 210 19.22 3.19 -1.22
C LEU A 210 20.68 3.26 -0.75
N GLN A 211 21.15 4.44 -0.42
CA GLN A 211 22.57 4.64 -0.09
C GLN A 211 22.99 3.94 1.20
N ARG A 212 22.18 4.01 2.28
CA ARG A 212 22.45 3.28 3.52
C ARG A 212 22.46 1.77 3.37
N ALA A 213 21.62 1.26 2.49
CA ALA A 213 21.52 -0.16 2.21
C ALA A 213 22.51 -0.65 1.15
N GLY A 214 23.32 0.25 0.55
CA GLY A 214 24.25 -0.09 -0.53
C GLY A 214 23.57 -0.54 -1.82
N ILE A 215 22.32 -0.11 -2.04
CA ILE A 215 21.52 -0.50 -3.21
C ILE A 215 22.00 0.31 -4.43
N SER A 216 22.30 -0.40 -5.52
CA SER A 216 22.62 0.22 -6.81
C SER A 216 21.41 0.87 -7.44
N TYR A 217 21.54 2.11 -7.92
CA TYR A 217 20.49 2.78 -8.67
C TYR A 217 21.04 3.75 -9.70
N VAL A 218 20.25 4.00 -10.73
CA VAL A 218 20.52 4.98 -11.79
C VAL A 218 19.31 5.92 -11.89
N GLU A 219 19.57 7.21 -12.08
CA GLU A 219 18.53 8.20 -12.39
C GLU A 219 18.63 8.61 -13.86
N THR A 220 17.53 8.63 -14.58
CA THR A 220 17.47 8.99 -15.99
C THR A 220 16.11 9.61 -16.36
N THR A 221 16.09 10.34 -17.48
CA THR A 221 14.86 10.78 -18.14
C THR A 221 14.50 9.90 -19.35
N ASP A 222 15.44 9.03 -19.77
CA ASP A 222 15.32 8.19 -20.96
C ASP A 222 14.66 6.83 -20.61
N LEU A 223 13.35 6.75 -20.80
CA LEU A 223 12.59 5.51 -20.60
C LEU A 223 12.95 4.47 -21.66
N GLU A 224 13.04 4.86 -22.94
CA GLU A 224 13.25 3.92 -24.04
C GLU A 224 14.62 3.25 -23.92
N GLY A 225 15.65 4.01 -23.58
CA GLY A 225 17.00 3.47 -23.34
C GLY A 225 17.10 2.59 -22.11
N ALA A 226 16.29 2.83 -21.09
CA ALA A 226 16.29 2.04 -19.86
C ALA A 226 15.54 0.70 -20.00
N MET A 227 14.43 0.67 -20.74
CA MET A 227 13.51 -0.48 -20.82
C MET A 227 14.18 -1.84 -21.11
N PRO A 228 15.14 -1.97 -22.04
CA PRO A 228 15.71 -3.29 -22.35
C PRO A 228 16.47 -3.95 -21.18
N SER A 229 16.84 -3.20 -20.17
CA SER A 229 17.58 -3.69 -19.00
C SER A 229 16.70 -4.04 -17.81
N LEU A 230 15.41 -3.70 -17.86
CA LEU A 230 14.50 -3.85 -16.73
C LEU A 230 13.82 -5.22 -16.69
N ASP A 231 13.76 -5.84 -15.51
CA ASP A 231 12.87 -6.97 -15.23
C ASP A 231 11.42 -6.49 -15.04
N ILE A 232 11.27 -5.31 -14.42
CA ILE A 232 9.95 -4.72 -14.06
C ILE A 232 9.97 -3.24 -14.39
N LEU A 233 8.89 -2.76 -14.99
CA LEU A 233 8.60 -1.34 -15.14
C LEU A 233 7.35 -0.98 -14.33
N TYR A 234 7.52 -0.20 -13.27
CA TYR A 234 6.44 0.33 -12.44
C TYR A 234 6.10 1.77 -12.87
N MET A 235 4.98 1.92 -13.57
CA MET A 235 4.53 3.22 -14.07
C MET A 235 3.63 3.92 -13.07
N THR A 236 3.90 5.19 -12.79
CA THR A 236 2.98 6.04 -12.02
C THR A 236 2.39 7.12 -12.92
N ARG A 237 1.17 7.56 -12.58
CA ARG A 237 0.58 8.72 -13.24
C ARG A 237 1.10 10.02 -12.63
N VAL A 238 1.20 11.06 -13.43
CA VAL A 238 1.41 12.42 -12.96
C VAL A 238 0.08 12.94 -12.40
N GLN A 239 0.06 13.35 -11.13
CA GLN A 239 -1.18 13.75 -10.43
C GLN A 239 -1.37 15.27 -10.52
N ARG A 240 -2.35 15.74 -11.31
CA ARG A 240 -2.68 17.15 -11.53
C ARG A 240 -2.89 17.91 -10.22
N GLU A 241 -3.57 17.29 -9.26
CA GLU A 241 -3.90 17.85 -7.96
C GLU A 241 -2.70 18.20 -7.07
N ARG A 242 -1.49 17.85 -7.49
CA ARG A 242 -0.23 18.11 -6.76
C ARG A 242 0.61 19.24 -7.34
N PHE A 243 0.18 19.84 -8.45
CA PHE A 243 0.87 20.95 -9.08
C PHE A 243 0.23 22.28 -8.68
N PHE A 244 1.06 23.24 -8.28
CA PHE A 244 0.63 24.61 -7.97
C PHE A 244 0.30 25.42 -9.25
N ASN A 245 0.87 25.01 -10.40
CA ASN A 245 0.68 25.65 -11.68
C ASN A 245 0.20 24.65 -12.74
N GLU A 246 -0.92 24.95 -13.38
CA GLU A 246 -1.49 24.10 -14.42
C GLU A 246 -0.60 23.98 -15.67
N GLN A 247 0.22 24.99 -15.96
CA GLN A 247 1.15 24.95 -17.09
C GLN A 247 2.26 23.93 -16.85
N ASP A 248 2.79 23.80 -15.64
CA ASP A 248 3.79 22.82 -15.29
C ASP A 248 3.25 21.40 -15.44
N TYR A 249 2.00 21.16 -15.04
CA TYR A 249 1.31 19.89 -15.23
C TYR A 249 1.13 19.55 -16.72
N ILE A 250 0.66 20.52 -17.52
CA ILE A 250 0.46 20.34 -18.97
C ILE A 250 1.79 20.02 -19.66
N CYS A 251 2.85 20.74 -19.34
CA CYS A 251 4.18 20.49 -19.89
C CYS A 251 4.63 19.05 -19.62
N LEU A 252 4.45 18.56 -18.39
CA LEU A 252 4.81 17.18 -17.98
C LEU A 252 3.93 16.11 -18.60
N LEU A 253 2.63 16.39 -18.86
CA LEU A 253 1.75 15.47 -19.59
C LEU A 253 2.23 15.22 -21.02
N TYR A 254 2.70 16.25 -21.72
CA TYR A 254 3.17 16.12 -23.10
C TYR A 254 4.56 15.49 -23.19
N THR A 255 5.33 15.49 -22.12
CA THR A 255 6.68 14.90 -22.05
C THR A 255 6.71 13.56 -21.33
N SER A 256 5.65 13.18 -20.62
CA SER A 256 5.55 11.90 -19.91
C SER A 256 4.81 10.87 -20.77
N PRO A 257 5.34 9.65 -20.92
CA PRO A 257 4.66 8.56 -21.61
C PRO A 257 3.50 7.95 -20.80
N SER A 258 2.84 8.74 -19.96
CA SER A 258 1.71 8.25 -19.18
C SER A 258 0.59 7.77 -20.11
N PRO A 259 0.14 6.50 -20.00
CA PRO A 259 -0.88 5.95 -20.90
C PRO A 259 -2.29 6.40 -20.54
N ARG A 260 -2.45 7.65 -20.14
CA ARG A 260 -3.76 8.10 -19.87
C ARG A 260 -3.86 9.33 -19.06
N ASP A 261 -4.87 9.97 -19.30
CA ASP A 261 -6.17 9.62 -19.65
C ASP A 261 -7.14 10.24 -20.20
#